data_45e7dc3c97460b5928e0a775368fe3b6
#
_entry.id   45e7dc3c97460b5928e0a775368fe3b6
#
_cell.length_a   1.000
_cell.length_b   1.000
_cell.length_c   1.000
_cell.angle_alpha   90.00
_cell.angle_beta   90.00
_cell.angle_gamma   90.00
#
_symmetry.space_group_name_H-M   'P 1'
#
loop_
_entity.id
_entity.type
_entity.pdbx_description
1 polymer ?
#
loop_
_entity_poly.entity_id
_entity_poly.type
_entity_poly.pdbx_seq_one_letter_code
_entity_poly.pdbx_strand_id
1 'polypeptide(L)'
;MKLSIVSELNETRNSQDEIIKNFSRLCEFLKSLNYDGIELSLLEPEKIDAKRLNEIRDSYNLEISAIGTGSTYIRFGYSLGHQNEQIRNKAIKRIETYIDFAQELQSKVIIGLIRGRYNYDSSYKKEKYNIKSSLRECCQLAEKNGVMLLFEPINRFEIDSYNTISESVNLIEEIDSNYLKLLIDSYHTYLEEDPGFIWDYLKEITQHVAHLHLADCTRRAPGTGHFDFRTFLNIFKNAGYNGFASIETIMKPSFEEVAKQTSEYLRLIL
;
A
#
# COMPACT_ATOMS: atom_id res chain seq x y z
N MET A 1 8.83 13.18 7.12
CA MET A 1 8.29 11.83 6.84
C MET A 1 7.40 11.44 8.00
N LYS A 2 6.22 10.88 7.74
CA LYS A 2 5.21 10.46 8.73
C LYS A 2 5.25 8.96 8.90
N LEU A 3 4.91 8.45 10.07
CA LEU A 3 4.91 7.02 10.38
C LEU A 3 3.48 6.48 10.46
N SER A 4 3.20 5.37 9.76
CA SER A 4 1.95 4.61 9.85
C SER A 4 2.20 3.11 9.97
N ILE A 5 1.16 2.34 10.23
CA ILE A 5 1.23 0.89 10.32
C ILE A 5 -0.04 0.27 9.72
N VAL A 6 0.12 -0.84 9.00
CA VAL A 6 -1.00 -1.59 8.41
C VAL A 6 -1.83 -2.25 9.51
N SER A 7 -3.13 -2.04 9.46
CA SER A 7 -4.08 -2.58 10.43
C SER A 7 -5.36 -3.08 9.75
N GLU A 8 -5.86 -4.22 10.18
CA GLU A 8 -7.11 -4.81 9.70
C GLU A 8 -8.30 -4.35 10.55
N LEU A 9 -9.40 -3.95 9.91
CA LEU A 9 -10.63 -3.60 10.62
C LEU A 9 -11.56 -4.80 10.85
N ASN A 10 -11.33 -5.92 10.16
CA ASN A 10 -12.13 -7.16 10.27
C ASN A 10 -13.63 -6.92 10.03
N GLU A 11 -14.00 -6.06 9.08
CA GLU A 11 -15.37 -5.63 8.78
C GLU A 11 -16.28 -6.78 8.33
N THR A 12 -15.70 -7.87 7.87
CA THR A 12 -16.45 -9.07 7.48
C THR A 12 -16.90 -9.94 8.66
N ARG A 13 -16.36 -9.69 9.85
CA ARG A 13 -16.60 -10.49 11.08
C ARG A 13 -17.22 -9.68 12.20
N ASN A 14 -17.04 -8.38 12.22
CA ASN A 14 -17.45 -7.47 13.29
C ASN A 14 -18.68 -6.65 12.87
N SER A 15 -19.51 -6.31 13.84
CA SER A 15 -20.56 -5.30 13.66
C SER A 15 -19.94 -3.90 13.53
N GLN A 16 -20.69 -2.92 13.00
CA GLN A 16 -20.24 -1.52 12.90
C GLN A 16 -19.77 -0.97 14.24
N ASP A 17 -20.50 -1.21 15.32
CA ASP A 17 -20.12 -0.70 16.64
C ASP A 17 -18.85 -1.34 17.18
N GLU A 18 -18.60 -2.62 16.87
CA GLU A 18 -17.34 -3.29 17.21
C GLU A 18 -16.18 -2.74 16.39
N ILE A 19 -16.36 -2.51 15.09
CA ILE A 19 -15.34 -1.87 14.23
C ILE A 19 -14.95 -0.52 14.80
N ILE A 20 -15.93 0.34 15.07
CA ILE A 20 -15.73 1.68 15.60
C ILE A 20 -15.02 1.66 16.96
N LYS A 21 -15.45 0.77 17.86
CA LYS A 21 -14.82 0.60 19.18
C LYS A 21 -13.37 0.13 19.07
N ASN A 22 -13.10 -0.84 18.20
CA ASN A 22 -11.75 -1.37 17.99
C ASN A 22 -10.86 -0.34 17.31
N PHE A 23 -11.38 0.41 16.34
CA PHE A 23 -10.66 1.49 15.69
C PHE A 23 -10.29 2.62 16.67
N SER A 24 -11.19 3.01 17.57
CA SER A 24 -10.88 4.00 18.61
C SER A 24 -9.74 3.55 19.53
N ARG A 25 -9.74 2.28 19.96
CA ARG A 25 -8.66 1.72 20.77
C ARG A 25 -7.33 1.67 20.00
N LEU A 26 -7.39 1.33 18.72
CA LEU A 26 -6.23 1.35 17.84
C LEU A 26 -5.65 2.75 17.71
N CYS A 27 -6.49 3.77 17.48
CA CYS A 27 -6.05 5.17 17.41
C CYS A 27 -5.37 5.62 18.72
N GLU A 28 -5.98 5.34 19.87
CA GLU A 28 -5.41 5.65 21.18
C GLU A 28 -4.04 4.99 21.37
N PHE A 29 -3.93 3.71 21.06
CA PHE A 29 -2.70 2.96 21.18
C PHE A 29 -1.61 3.50 20.26
N LEU A 30 -1.88 3.69 18.98
CA LEU A 30 -0.90 4.20 18.01
C LEU A 30 -0.47 5.63 18.33
N LYS A 31 -1.40 6.46 18.80
CA LYS A 31 -1.06 7.80 19.26
C LYS A 31 -0.13 7.80 20.47
N SER A 32 -0.31 6.87 21.41
CA SER A 32 0.59 6.71 22.55
C SER A 32 2.03 6.35 22.16
N LEU A 33 2.18 5.69 20.99
CA LEU A 33 3.47 5.39 20.38
C LEU A 33 3.96 6.45 19.38
N ASN A 34 3.26 7.59 19.26
CA ASN A 34 3.52 8.71 18.35
C ASN A 34 3.53 8.32 16.86
N TYR A 35 2.67 7.43 16.45
CA TYR A 35 2.34 7.29 15.04
C TYR A 35 1.59 8.52 14.53
N ASP A 36 1.76 8.80 13.23
CA ASP A 36 1.09 9.92 12.55
C ASP A 36 -0.15 9.45 11.80
N GLY A 37 -0.25 8.14 11.52
CA GLY A 37 -1.37 7.59 10.77
C GLY A 37 -1.52 6.08 10.87
N ILE A 38 -2.56 5.60 10.17
CA ILE A 38 -2.95 4.20 10.09
C ILE A 38 -3.11 3.87 8.61
N GLU A 39 -2.60 2.72 8.18
CA GLU A 39 -2.92 2.15 6.89
C GLU A 39 -3.98 1.08 7.06
N LEU A 40 -5.05 1.14 6.27
CA LEU A 40 -6.16 0.21 6.40
C LEU A 40 -6.03 -0.95 5.41
N SER A 41 -6.10 -2.17 5.92
CA SER A 41 -6.32 -3.38 5.13
C SER A 41 -7.74 -3.87 5.37
N LEU A 42 -8.57 -3.87 4.33
CA LEU A 42 -9.98 -4.25 4.41
C LEU A 42 -10.47 -4.84 3.09
N LEU A 43 -11.56 -5.60 3.15
CA LEU A 43 -12.12 -6.32 2.00
C LEU A 43 -13.35 -5.62 1.42
N GLU A 44 -14.21 -5.08 2.28
CA GLU A 44 -15.53 -4.54 1.92
C GLU A 44 -15.69 -3.11 2.48
N PRO A 45 -15.04 -2.10 1.85
CA PRO A 45 -15.08 -0.72 2.32
C PRO A 45 -16.50 -0.16 2.45
N GLU A 46 -17.42 -0.61 1.59
CA GLU A 46 -18.83 -0.22 1.60
C GLU A 46 -19.61 -0.62 2.87
N LYS A 47 -19.02 -1.49 3.69
CA LYS A 47 -19.61 -1.89 4.99
C LYS A 47 -19.15 -1.01 6.14
N ILE A 48 -18.31 -0.02 5.91
CA ILE A 48 -17.69 0.78 6.97
C ILE A 48 -18.23 2.21 6.90
N ASP A 49 -18.63 2.74 8.04
CA ASP A 49 -19.02 4.14 8.18
C ASP A 49 -17.77 5.04 8.22
N ALA A 50 -17.37 5.55 7.04
CA ALA A 50 -16.20 6.41 6.89
C ALA A 50 -16.29 7.69 7.73
N LYS A 51 -17.50 8.25 7.92
CA LYS A 51 -17.70 9.45 8.72
C LYS A 51 -17.33 9.22 10.18
N ARG A 52 -17.81 8.10 10.76
CA ARG A 52 -17.45 7.73 12.14
C ARG A 52 -15.97 7.43 12.30
N LEU A 53 -15.31 6.83 11.28
CA LEU A 53 -13.85 6.65 11.32
C LEU A 53 -13.13 8.00 11.33
N ASN A 54 -13.55 8.94 10.48
CA ASN A 54 -12.97 10.29 10.44
C ASN A 54 -13.10 11.00 11.79
N GLU A 55 -14.28 11.01 12.39
CA GLU A 55 -14.53 11.65 13.70
C GLU A 55 -13.57 11.10 14.78
N ILE A 56 -13.32 9.78 14.80
CA ILE A 56 -12.40 9.15 15.75
C ILE A 56 -10.95 9.52 15.43
N ARG A 57 -10.47 9.29 14.18
CA ARG A 57 -9.08 9.55 13.83
C ARG A 57 -8.71 11.02 14.08
N ASP A 58 -9.63 11.96 13.79
CA ASP A 58 -9.42 13.39 13.98
C ASP A 58 -9.28 13.73 15.46
N SER A 59 -10.05 13.06 16.35
CA SER A 59 -9.93 13.25 17.81
C SER A 59 -8.55 12.85 18.36
N TYR A 60 -7.84 11.95 17.67
CA TYR A 60 -6.48 11.55 18.01
C TYR A 60 -5.41 12.26 17.17
N ASN A 61 -5.80 13.15 16.23
CA ASN A 61 -4.88 13.79 15.29
C ASN A 61 -4.01 12.75 14.56
N LEU A 62 -4.67 11.76 13.94
CA LEU A 62 -4.07 10.76 13.07
C LEU A 62 -4.59 10.93 11.64
N GLU A 63 -3.92 10.34 10.66
CA GLU A 63 -4.34 10.31 9.25
C GLU A 63 -4.53 8.86 8.78
N ILE A 64 -5.36 8.64 7.75
CA ILE A 64 -5.37 7.36 7.04
C ILE A 64 -4.37 7.47 5.88
N SER A 65 -3.24 6.77 6.00
CA SER A 65 -2.11 6.93 5.07
C SER A 65 -2.39 6.33 3.70
N ALA A 66 -3.00 5.15 3.66
CA ALA A 66 -3.41 4.43 2.46
C ALA A 66 -4.42 3.32 2.80
N ILE A 67 -5.03 2.74 1.75
CA ILE A 67 -5.97 1.62 1.84
C ILE A 67 -5.51 0.51 0.90
N GLY A 68 -5.22 -0.68 1.46
CA GLY A 68 -4.79 -1.86 0.74
C GLY A 68 -5.95 -2.61 0.07
N THR A 69 -5.77 -3.03 -1.19
CA THR A 69 -6.76 -3.78 -1.99
C THR A 69 -6.46 -5.26 -2.14
N GLY A 70 -5.32 -5.74 -1.64
CA GLY A 70 -4.81 -7.10 -1.87
C GLY A 70 -5.75 -8.21 -1.41
N SER A 71 -6.50 -8.00 -0.32
CA SER A 71 -7.51 -8.92 0.19
C SER A 71 -8.60 -9.26 -0.83
N THR A 72 -8.95 -8.34 -1.74
CA THR A 72 -9.90 -8.56 -2.83
C THR A 72 -9.44 -9.68 -3.78
N TYR A 73 -8.18 -9.65 -4.20
CA TYR A 73 -7.62 -10.71 -5.04
C TYR A 73 -7.60 -12.06 -4.32
N ILE A 74 -7.10 -12.06 -3.08
CA ILE A 74 -7.00 -13.29 -2.27
C ILE A 74 -8.38 -13.93 -2.04
N ARG A 75 -9.40 -13.13 -1.78
CA ARG A 75 -10.75 -13.61 -1.41
C ARG A 75 -11.62 -13.95 -2.60
N PHE A 76 -11.60 -13.14 -3.66
CA PHE A 76 -12.55 -13.22 -4.79
C PHE A 76 -11.88 -13.59 -6.12
N GLY A 77 -10.54 -13.58 -6.21
CA GLY A 77 -9.82 -13.79 -7.46
C GLY A 77 -10.02 -12.65 -8.48
N TYR A 78 -10.51 -11.47 -8.07
CA TYR A 78 -10.67 -10.33 -8.97
C TYR A 78 -9.29 -9.76 -9.31
N SER A 79 -9.01 -9.61 -10.59
CA SER A 79 -7.68 -9.25 -11.08
C SER A 79 -7.74 -8.34 -12.29
N LEU A 80 -6.93 -7.28 -12.27
CA LEU A 80 -6.78 -6.33 -13.39
C LEU A 80 -6.14 -6.95 -14.63
N GLY A 81 -5.31 -7.98 -14.45
CA GLY A 81 -4.62 -8.69 -15.54
C GLY A 81 -5.42 -9.86 -16.13
N HIS A 82 -6.52 -10.27 -15.50
CA HIS A 82 -7.22 -11.51 -15.86
C HIS A 82 -7.67 -11.53 -17.32
N GLN A 83 -7.62 -12.72 -18.00
CA GLN A 83 -8.03 -12.86 -19.39
C GLN A 83 -9.52 -12.61 -19.60
N ASN A 84 -10.35 -13.11 -18.66
CA ASN A 84 -11.79 -12.87 -18.69
C ASN A 84 -12.09 -11.42 -18.33
N GLU A 85 -12.68 -10.69 -19.27
CA GLU A 85 -13.06 -9.30 -19.13
C GLU A 85 -14.03 -9.06 -17.97
N GLN A 86 -14.96 -9.99 -17.73
CA GLN A 86 -15.91 -9.87 -16.62
C GLN A 86 -15.20 -9.86 -15.25
N ILE A 87 -14.08 -10.60 -15.11
CA ILE A 87 -13.28 -10.59 -13.87
C ILE A 87 -12.51 -9.28 -13.75
N ARG A 88 -11.94 -8.75 -14.86
CA ARG A 88 -11.30 -7.44 -14.86
C ARG A 88 -12.28 -6.33 -14.49
N ASN A 89 -13.49 -6.35 -15.07
CA ASN A 89 -14.53 -5.37 -14.76
C ASN A 89 -14.96 -5.43 -13.28
N LYS A 90 -14.99 -6.62 -12.67
CA LYS A 90 -15.22 -6.76 -11.23
C LYS A 90 -14.07 -6.18 -10.40
N ALA A 91 -12.83 -6.34 -10.85
CA ALA A 91 -11.67 -5.74 -10.19
C ALA A 91 -11.70 -4.21 -10.27
N ILE A 92 -11.99 -3.65 -11.45
CA ILE A 92 -12.12 -2.19 -11.67
C ILE A 92 -13.26 -1.63 -10.79
N LYS A 93 -14.44 -2.29 -10.80
CA LYS A 93 -15.57 -1.87 -9.97
C LYS A 93 -15.25 -1.93 -8.47
N ARG A 94 -14.48 -2.92 -8.04
CA ARG A 94 -14.01 -3.00 -6.66
C ARG A 94 -13.02 -1.87 -6.33
N ILE A 95 -12.10 -1.54 -7.24
CA ILE A 95 -11.19 -0.39 -7.06
C ILE A 95 -11.98 0.93 -6.99
N GLU A 96 -13.03 1.10 -7.80
CA GLU A 96 -13.93 2.26 -7.69
C GLU A 96 -14.51 2.38 -6.27
N THR A 97 -15.00 1.29 -5.68
CA THR A 97 -15.49 1.29 -4.28
C THR A 97 -14.42 1.71 -3.27
N TYR A 98 -13.17 1.27 -3.47
CA TYR A 98 -12.05 1.73 -2.62
C TYR A 98 -11.72 3.20 -2.85
N ILE A 99 -11.81 3.70 -4.09
CA ILE A 99 -11.60 5.11 -4.42
C ILE A 99 -12.65 5.99 -3.73
N ASP A 100 -13.94 5.61 -3.81
CA ASP A 100 -15.02 6.34 -3.15
C ASP A 100 -14.79 6.42 -1.61
N PHE A 101 -14.43 5.29 -1.00
CA PHE A 101 -14.11 5.24 0.42
C PHE A 101 -12.85 6.03 0.78
N ALA A 102 -11.80 5.96 -0.06
CA ALA A 102 -10.57 6.73 0.12
C ALA A 102 -10.79 8.23 0.00
N GLN A 103 -11.68 8.67 -0.88
CA GLN A 103 -12.07 10.07 -1.01
C GLN A 103 -12.67 10.59 0.30
N GLU A 104 -13.61 9.84 0.89
CA GLU A 104 -14.21 10.20 2.18
C GLU A 104 -13.18 10.27 3.32
N LEU A 105 -12.20 9.37 3.31
CA LEU A 105 -11.13 9.31 4.31
C LEU A 105 -9.94 10.23 4.02
N GLN A 106 -9.93 10.93 2.88
CA GLN A 106 -8.78 11.74 2.40
C GLN A 106 -7.50 10.91 2.29
N SER A 107 -7.62 9.71 1.75
CA SER A 107 -6.57 8.70 1.71
C SER A 107 -6.18 8.33 0.27
N LYS A 108 -5.29 7.36 0.13
CA LYS A 108 -4.78 6.80 -1.13
C LYS A 108 -5.20 5.34 -1.26
N VAL A 109 -5.16 4.78 -2.48
CA VAL A 109 -5.51 3.38 -2.73
C VAL A 109 -4.31 2.62 -3.29
N ILE A 110 -3.95 1.49 -2.68
CA ILE A 110 -2.81 0.67 -3.09
C ILE A 110 -3.24 -0.34 -4.15
N ILE A 111 -2.52 -0.35 -5.27
CA ILE A 111 -2.64 -1.31 -6.36
C ILE A 111 -1.45 -2.29 -6.31
N GLY A 112 -1.59 -3.28 -5.48
CA GLY A 112 -0.63 -4.36 -5.28
C GLY A 112 -1.11 -5.69 -5.87
N LEU A 113 -1.44 -6.66 -5.02
CA LEU A 113 -1.87 -8.03 -5.42
C LEU A 113 -3.12 -8.07 -6.32
N ILE A 114 -3.95 -7.02 -6.33
CA ILE A 114 -5.15 -6.97 -7.20
C ILE A 114 -4.81 -6.97 -8.70
N ARG A 115 -3.53 -6.80 -9.08
CA ARG A 115 -3.07 -7.04 -10.46
C ARG A 115 -3.31 -8.49 -10.88
N GLY A 116 -3.23 -9.43 -9.92
CA GLY A 116 -3.37 -10.87 -10.12
C GLY A 116 -2.08 -11.54 -10.56
N ARG A 117 -2.06 -12.87 -10.41
CA ARG A 117 -0.99 -13.72 -10.91
C ARG A 117 -1.21 -14.12 -12.36
N TYR A 118 -0.10 -14.38 -13.04
CA TYR A 118 -0.08 -14.92 -14.40
C TYR A 118 -0.80 -16.28 -14.44
N ASN A 119 -1.71 -16.40 -15.40
CA ASN A 119 -2.33 -17.69 -15.69
C ASN A 119 -1.56 -18.35 -16.85
N TYR A 120 -1.01 -19.54 -16.64
CA TYR A 120 -0.23 -20.28 -17.63
C TYR A 120 -0.98 -20.53 -18.97
N ASP A 121 -2.30 -20.43 -18.98
CA ASP A 121 -3.13 -20.51 -20.19
C ASP A 121 -3.14 -19.21 -21.01
N SER A 122 -2.50 -18.14 -20.52
CA SER A 122 -2.44 -16.84 -21.19
C SER A 122 -1.04 -16.49 -21.68
N SER A 123 -0.97 -15.52 -22.57
CA SER A 123 0.28 -14.85 -22.91
C SER A 123 0.60 -13.80 -21.85
N TYR A 124 1.79 -13.86 -21.25
CA TYR A 124 2.32 -12.84 -20.33
C TYR A 124 2.19 -11.41 -20.89
N LYS A 125 2.45 -11.26 -22.20
CA LYS A 125 2.29 -9.99 -22.90
C LYS A 125 0.85 -9.48 -22.88
N LYS A 126 -0.14 -10.40 -23.01
CA LYS A 126 -1.56 -10.05 -22.97
C LYS A 126 -2.00 -9.63 -21.57
N GLU A 127 -1.47 -10.27 -20.54
CA GLU A 127 -1.76 -9.91 -19.15
C GLU A 127 -1.21 -8.53 -18.79
N LYS A 128 0.04 -8.23 -19.13
CA LYS A 128 0.62 -6.88 -18.97
C LYS A 128 -0.21 -5.83 -19.72
N TYR A 129 -0.68 -6.14 -20.92
CA TYR A 129 -1.59 -5.26 -21.65
C TYR A 129 -2.91 -5.05 -20.90
N ASN A 130 -3.52 -6.12 -20.39
CA ASN A 130 -4.77 -6.05 -19.62
C ASN A 130 -4.59 -5.22 -18.33
N ILE A 131 -3.51 -5.46 -17.57
CA ILE A 131 -3.18 -4.66 -16.38
C ILE A 131 -3.10 -3.17 -16.73
N LYS A 132 -2.33 -2.83 -17.78
CA LYS A 132 -2.17 -1.44 -18.22
C LYS A 132 -3.50 -0.81 -18.65
N SER A 133 -4.32 -1.53 -19.43
CA SER A 133 -5.63 -1.05 -19.85
C SER A 133 -6.58 -0.82 -18.66
N SER A 134 -6.70 -1.81 -17.79
CA SER A 134 -7.55 -1.72 -16.59
C SER A 134 -7.08 -0.62 -15.63
N LEU A 135 -5.75 -0.47 -15.48
CA LEU A 135 -5.19 0.57 -14.62
C LEU A 135 -5.45 1.99 -15.17
N ARG A 136 -5.47 2.18 -16.50
CA ARG A 136 -5.91 3.46 -17.10
C ARG A 136 -7.33 3.83 -16.73
N GLU A 137 -8.24 2.86 -16.74
CA GLU A 137 -9.63 3.09 -16.32
C GLU A 137 -9.69 3.46 -14.82
N CYS A 138 -8.94 2.75 -13.98
CA CYS A 138 -8.82 3.09 -12.56
C CYS A 138 -8.25 4.50 -12.34
N CYS A 139 -7.25 4.92 -13.13
CA CYS A 139 -6.69 6.28 -13.06
C CYS A 139 -7.71 7.36 -13.42
N GLN A 140 -8.58 7.12 -14.41
CA GLN A 140 -9.66 8.05 -14.75
C GLN A 140 -10.67 8.21 -13.60
N LEU A 141 -11.02 7.11 -12.93
CA LEU A 141 -11.87 7.14 -11.74
C LEU A 141 -11.18 7.88 -10.57
N ALA A 142 -9.90 7.61 -10.37
CA ALA A 142 -9.08 8.24 -9.33
C ALA A 142 -8.95 9.76 -9.54
N GLU A 143 -8.70 10.19 -10.77
CA GLU A 143 -8.64 11.62 -11.15
C GLU A 143 -9.98 12.33 -10.89
N LYS A 144 -11.10 11.73 -11.29
CA LYS A 144 -12.44 12.27 -11.04
C LYS A 144 -12.73 12.50 -9.56
N ASN A 145 -12.20 11.62 -8.70
CA ASN A 145 -12.43 11.67 -7.25
C ASN A 145 -11.29 12.34 -6.47
N GLY A 146 -10.22 12.79 -7.15
CA GLY A 146 -9.05 13.39 -6.50
C GLY A 146 -8.26 12.44 -5.60
N VAL A 147 -8.30 11.13 -5.88
CA VAL A 147 -7.66 10.08 -5.08
C VAL A 147 -6.41 9.55 -5.76
N MET A 148 -5.29 9.51 -5.06
CA MET A 148 -4.03 8.95 -5.58
C MET A 148 -4.04 7.42 -5.54
N LEU A 149 -3.72 6.77 -6.65
CA LEU A 149 -3.40 5.36 -6.72
C LEU A 149 -1.90 5.14 -6.49
N LEU A 150 -1.57 4.12 -5.71
CA LEU A 150 -0.21 3.73 -5.37
C LEU A 150 0.10 2.37 -6.00
N PHE A 151 0.92 2.36 -7.05
CA PHE A 151 1.34 1.11 -7.68
C PHE A 151 2.55 0.54 -6.95
N GLU A 152 2.44 -0.71 -6.50
CA GLU A 152 3.46 -1.37 -5.71
C GLU A 152 4.18 -2.45 -6.53
N PRO A 153 5.49 -2.32 -6.82
CA PRO A 153 6.32 -3.42 -7.26
C PRO A 153 6.39 -4.49 -6.17
N ILE A 154 5.88 -5.68 -6.45
CA ILE A 154 5.85 -6.80 -5.51
C ILE A 154 6.77 -7.91 -6.02
N ASN A 155 7.49 -8.58 -5.13
CA ASN A 155 8.46 -9.62 -5.45
C ASN A 155 7.84 -10.79 -6.24
N ARG A 156 8.69 -11.48 -7.03
CA ARG A 156 8.33 -12.60 -7.92
C ARG A 156 7.73 -13.82 -7.22
N PHE A 157 7.91 -13.96 -5.91
CA PHE A 157 7.33 -15.08 -5.17
C PHE A 157 5.85 -14.85 -4.85
N GLU A 158 5.39 -13.60 -4.87
CA GLU A 158 4.02 -13.21 -4.55
C GLU A 158 3.19 -12.84 -5.79
N ILE A 159 3.81 -12.24 -6.82
CA ILE A 159 3.15 -11.88 -8.06
C ILE A 159 4.09 -12.05 -9.25
N ASP A 160 3.56 -12.16 -10.47
CA ASP A 160 4.36 -12.55 -11.65
C ASP A 160 4.60 -11.40 -12.65
N SER A 161 4.23 -10.16 -12.29
CA SER A 161 4.35 -9.01 -13.21
C SER A 161 4.72 -7.73 -12.49
N TYR A 162 5.51 -6.87 -13.15
CA TYR A 162 5.97 -5.60 -12.59
C TYR A 162 6.62 -5.79 -11.22
N ASN A 163 7.57 -6.72 -11.17
CA ASN A 163 8.25 -7.09 -9.94
C ASN A 163 9.33 -6.06 -9.58
N THR A 164 9.99 -5.46 -10.59
CA THR A 164 11.01 -4.46 -10.38
C THR A 164 10.47 -3.04 -10.37
N ILE A 165 11.19 -2.16 -9.67
CA ILE A 165 10.89 -0.73 -9.64
C ILE A 165 10.95 -0.13 -11.05
N SER A 166 11.94 -0.52 -11.86
CA SER A 166 12.11 0.00 -13.22
C SER A 166 10.95 -0.37 -14.15
N GLU A 167 10.44 -1.62 -14.10
CA GLU A 167 9.23 -2.01 -14.85
C GLU A 167 8.01 -1.18 -14.44
N SER A 168 7.90 -0.86 -13.15
CA SER A 168 6.79 -0.11 -12.60
C SER A 168 6.87 1.39 -12.92
N VAL A 169 8.08 1.97 -12.93
CA VAL A 169 8.32 3.34 -13.42
C VAL A 169 7.90 3.46 -14.88
N ASN A 170 8.37 2.55 -15.74
CA ASN A 170 8.00 2.54 -17.16
C ASN A 170 6.47 2.43 -17.34
N LEU A 171 5.78 1.62 -16.55
CA LEU A 171 4.33 1.51 -16.61
C LEU A 171 3.64 2.82 -16.24
N ILE A 172 4.10 3.49 -15.18
CA ILE A 172 3.54 4.77 -14.71
C ILE A 172 3.74 5.86 -15.77
N GLU A 173 4.92 5.94 -16.36
CA GLU A 173 5.22 6.88 -17.45
C GLU A 173 4.39 6.59 -18.71
N GLU A 174 4.19 5.32 -19.09
CA GLU A 174 3.32 4.94 -20.20
C GLU A 174 1.82 5.23 -19.98
N ILE A 175 1.38 5.21 -18.72
CA ILE A 175 -0.01 5.56 -18.36
C ILE A 175 -0.20 7.08 -18.36
N ASP A 176 0.83 7.82 -17.93
CA ASP A 176 0.89 9.30 -17.92
C ASP A 176 -0.28 9.94 -17.14
N SER A 177 -0.51 9.44 -15.92
CA SER A 177 -1.55 9.97 -15.03
C SER A 177 -0.93 10.65 -13.80
N ASN A 178 -1.40 11.86 -13.47
CA ASN A 178 -1.02 12.56 -12.26
C ASN A 178 -1.55 11.88 -10.97
N TYR A 179 -2.49 10.94 -11.11
CA TYR A 179 -3.10 10.20 -10.01
C TYR A 179 -2.56 8.77 -9.85
N LEU A 180 -1.40 8.47 -10.44
CA LEU A 180 -0.70 7.20 -10.28
C LEU A 180 0.75 7.46 -9.88
N LYS A 181 1.15 6.95 -8.72
CA LYS A 181 2.51 7.05 -8.18
C LYS A 181 2.98 5.69 -7.68
N LEU A 182 4.27 5.57 -7.38
CA LEU A 182 4.85 4.38 -6.77
C LEU A 182 4.62 4.34 -5.26
N LEU A 183 4.39 3.12 -4.80
CA LEU A 183 4.70 2.69 -3.44
C LEU A 183 5.98 1.85 -3.51
N ILE A 184 6.98 2.15 -2.70
CA ILE A 184 8.21 1.36 -2.60
C ILE A 184 8.23 0.63 -1.25
N ASP A 185 8.26 -0.71 -1.31
CA ASP A 185 8.37 -1.59 -0.15
C ASP A 185 9.82 -2.06 0.00
N SER A 186 10.39 -1.90 1.20
CA SER A 186 11.77 -2.27 1.51
C SER A 186 12.02 -3.78 1.41
N TYR A 187 11.04 -4.64 1.76
CA TYR A 187 11.16 -6.08 1.65
C TYR A 187 11.11 -6.55 0.19
N HIS A 188 10.19 -6.01 -0.62
CA HIS A 188 10.13 -6.33 -2.04
C HIS A 188 11.38 -5.82 -2.77
N THR A 189 11.84 -4.62 -2.46
CA THR A 189 13.10 -4.05 -2.95
C THR A 189 14.29 -4.97 -2.62
N TYR A 190 14.38 -5.45 -1.38
CA TYR A 190 15.45 -6.36 -0.95
C TYR A 190 15.50 -7.67 -1.75
N LEU A 191 14.32 -8.19 -2.15
CA LEU A 191 14.22 -9.47 -2.86
C LEU A 191 14.43 -9.35 -4.38
N GLU A 192 14.11 -8.21 -4.98
CA GLU A 192 14.05 -8.07 -6.44
C GLU A 192 15.18 -7.25 -7.03
N GLU A 193 15.71 -6.27 -6.29
CA GLU A 193 16.64 -5.29 -6.86
C GLU A 193 18.09 -5.67 -6.61
N ASP A 194 18.97 -5.25 -7.53
CA ASP A 194 20.40 -5.45 -7.39
C ASP A 194 20.95 -4.51 -6.30
N PRO A 195 21.53 -5.06 -5.21
CA PRO A 195 22.05 -4.26 -4.12
C PRO A 195 23.20 -3.32 -4.52
N GLY A 196 23.86 -3.54 -5.67
CA GLY A 196 24.91 -2.68 -6.18
C GLY A 196 24.40 -1.40 -6.85
N PHE A 197 23.17 -1.37 -7.31
CA PHE A 197 22.61 -0.25 -8.09
C PHE A 197 21.37 0.40 -7.46
N ILE A 198 20.66 -0.30 -6.59
CA ILE A 198 19.35 0.15 -6.11
C ILE A 198 19.38 1.53 -5.44
N TRP A 199 20.41 1.82 -4.64
CA TRP A 199 20.47 3.08 -3.90
C TRP A 199 20.57 4.30 -4.82
N ASP A 200 21.31 4.19 -5.91
CA ASP A 200 21.42 5.28 -6.89
C ASP A 200 20.14 5.40 -7.72
N TYR A 201 19.56 4.27 -8.12
CA TYR A 201 18.31 4.28 -8.85
C TYR A 201 17.15 4.86 -8.03
N LEU A 202 17.05 4.56 -6.74
CA LEU A 202 16.05 5.16 -5.86
C LEU A 202 16.16 6.68 -5.78
N LYS A 203 17.38 7.25 -5.80
CA LYS A 203 17.58 8.71 -5.84
C LYS A 203 17.01 9.35 -7.10
N GLU A 204 17.13 8.68 -8.25
CA GLU A 204 16.64 9.17 -9.54
C GLU A 204 15.12 9.20 -9.63
N ILE A 205 14.43 8.24 -8.97
CA ILE A 205 12.98 8.04 -9.13
C ILE A 205 12.12 8.61 -7.99
N THR A 206 12.71 9.35 -7.07
CA THR A 206 12.00 9.87 -5.87
C THR A 206 10.75 10.67 -6.20
N GLN A 207 10.71 11.40 -7.33
CA GLN A 207 9.54 12.17 -7.78
C GLN A 207 8.33 11.30 -8.16
N HIS A 208 8.55 10.02 -8.44
CA HIS A 208 7.47 9.06 -8.73
C HIS A 208 6.88 8.44 -7.47
N VAL A 209 7.53 8.59 -6.30
CA VAL A 209 7.17 7.88 -5.06
C VAL A 209 6.25 8.72 -4.18
N ALA A 210 5.12 8.14 -3.77
CA ALA A 210 4.13 8.80 -2.91
C ALA A 210 3.81 8.01 -1.62
N HIS A 211 4.41 6.82 -1.44
CA HIS A 211 4.25 6.00 -0.24
C HIS A 211 5.42 5.04 -0.07
N LEU A 212 5.75 4.69 1.18
CA LEU A 212 6.77 3.71 1.50
C LEU A 212 6.18 2.63 2.41
N HIS A 213 6.53 1.37 2.14
CA HIS A 213 6.33 0.26 3.08
C HIS A 213 7.65 -0.16 3.70
N LEU A 214 7.61 -0.45 5.00
CA LEU A 214 8.78 -0.84 5.77
C LEU A 214 8.58 -2.23 6.37
N ALA A 215 9.38 -3.18 5.92
CA ALA A 215 9.60 -4.48 6.53
C ALA A 215 11.05 -4.87 6.37
N ASP A 216 11.61 -5.60 7.33
CA ASP A 216 12.97 -6.11 7.20
C ASP A 216 13.06 -7.26 6.19
N CYS A 217 14.26 -7.67 5.80
CA CYS A 217 14.52 -8.73 4.82
C CYS A 217 13.86 -10.09 5.12
N THR A 218 13.35 -10.27 6.33
CA THR A 218 12.57 -11.45 6.74
C THR A 218 11.07 -11.19 6.84
N ARG A 219 10.59 -10.06 6.30
CA ARG A 219 9.23 -9.51 6.44
C ARG A 219 8.79 -9.31 7.89
N ARG A 220 9.76 -9.15 8.81
CA ARG A 220 9.57 -8.82 10.23
C ARG A 220 9.72 -7.32 10.44
N ALA A 221 9.53 -6.90 11.71
CA ALA A 221 9.69 -5.50 12.10
C ALA A 221 11.06 -4.93 11.66
N PRO A 222 11.10 -3.67 11.17
CA PRO A 222 12.35 -2.98 10.86
C PRO A 222 13.35 -3.03 12.01
N GLY A 223 14.63 -3.31 11.67
CA GLY A 223 15.73 -3.46 12.63
C GLY A 223 15.91 -4.88 13.19
N THR A 224 15.15 -5.87 12.68
CA THR A 224 15.30 -7.28 13.08
C THR A 224 16.12 -8.13 12.10
N GLY A 225 16.50 -7.56 10.97
CA GLY A 225 17.24 -8.23 9.91
C GLY A 225 18.43 -7.40 9.41
N HIS A 226 18.61 -7.33 8.10
CA HIS A 226 19.81 -6.79 7.46
C HIS A 226 19.52 -5.63 6.50
N PHE A 227 18.27 -5.21 6.33
CA PHE A 227 17.95 -4.11 5.42
C PHE A 227 18.48 -2.78 5.95
N ASP A 228 19.16 -2.01 5.10
CA ASP A 228 19.72 -0.71 5.49
C ASP A 228 18.64 0.40 5.45
N PHE A 229 17.80 0.43 6.48
CA PHE A 229 16.76 1.45 6.61
C PHE A 229 17.32 2.87 6.70
N ARG A 230 18.52 3.06 7.25
CA ARG A 230 19.12 4.40 7.34
C ARG A 230 19.42 4.97 5.96
N THR A 231 20.06 4.20 5.09
CA THR A 231 20.34 4.61 3.71
C THR A 231 19.03 4.80 2.94
N PHE A 232 18.11 3.82 3.02
CA PHE A 232 16.81 3.86 2.36
C PHE A 232 16.00 5.12 2.70
N LEU A 233 15.76 5.39 3.98
CA LEU A 233 14.96 6.53 4.42
C LEU A 233 15.64 7.87 4.16
N ASN A 234 16.98 7.94 4.26
CA ASN A 234 17.73 9.16 3.95
C ASN A 234 17.63 9.55 2.48
N ILE A 235 17.55 8.61 1.54
CA ILE A 235 17.35 8.91 0.11
C ILE A 235 16.08 9.75 -0.06
N PHE A 236 14.97 9.27 0.47
CA PHE A 236 13.67 9.96 0.36
C PHE A 236 13.63 11.26 1.17
N LYS A 237 14.19 11.26 2.37
CA LYS A 237 14.27 12.46 3.22
C LYS A 237 15.05 13.58 2.54
N ASN A 238 16.21 13.27 1.94
CA ASN A 238 17.06 14.23 1.23
C ASN A 238 16.39 14.75 -0.04
N ALA A 239 15.51 13.97 -0.67
CA ALA A 239 14.70 14.39 -1.81
C ALA A 239 13.45 15.20 -1.41
N GLY A 240 13.26 15.51 -0.12
CA GLY A 240 12.12 16.28 0.38
C GLY A 240 10.82 15.46 0.52
N TYR A 241 10.90 14.13 0.53
CA TYR A 241 9.72 13.29 0.75
C TYR A 241 9.15 13.52 2.15
N ASN A 242 7.89 13.91 2.20
CA ASN A 242 7.15 14.21 3.44
C ASN A 242 5.92 13.30 3.62
N GLY A 243 5.77 12.28 2.78
CA GLY A 243 4.70 11.29 2.84
C GLY A 243 4.87 10.29 4.00
N PHE A 244 4.09 9.22 3.94
CA PHE A 244 4.10 8.15 4.94
C PHE A 244 5.12 7.06 4.62
N ALA A 245 5.73 6.55 5.69
CA ALA A 245 6.41 5.27 5.74
C ALA A 245 5.58 4.36 6.64
N SER A 246 4.93 3.37 6.05
CA SER A 246 3.98 2.47 6.72
C SER A 246 4.63 1.12 7.02
N ILE A 247 4.44 0.61 8.21
CA ILE A 247 4.94 -0.70 8.60
C ILE A 247 4.01 -1.78 8.05
N GLU A 248 4.51 -2.58 7.10
CA GLU A 248 3.82 -3.75 6.54
C GLU A 248 4.62 -5.02 6.80
N THR A 249 4.41 -5.65 7.94
CA THR A 249 5.20 -6.81 8.40
C THR A 249 4.32 -7.97 8.85
N ILE A 250 4.96 -9.13 9.02
CA ILE A 250 4.34 -10.22 9.78
C ILE A 250 4.27 -9.77 11.24
N MET A 251 3.07 -9.56 11.77
CA MET A 251 2.80 -9.07 13.14
C MET A 251 3.11 -10.15 14.20
N LYS A 252 4.40 -10.44 14.41
CA LYS A 252 4.88 -11.42 15.39
C LYS A 252 5.93 -10.78 16.30
N PRO A 253 5.80 -10.99 17.63
CA PRO A 253 4.87 -11.90 18.31
C PRO A 253 3.41 -11.39 18.34
N SER A 254 3.17 -10.07 18.36
CA SER A 254 1.85 -9.44 18.31
C SER A 254 1.92 -8.10 17.55
N PHE A 255 0.78 -7.53 17.21
CA PHE A 255 0.68 -6.20 16.61
C PHE A 255 1.29 -5.14 17.53
N GLU A 256 0.96 -5.19 18.82
CA GLU A 256 1.40 -4.22 19.83
C GLU A 256 2.93 -4.22 20.00
N GLU A 257 3.54 -5.40 20.05
CA GLU A 257 5.00 -5.53 20.16
C GLU A 257 5.70 -5.01 18.91
N VAL A 258 5.20 -5.35 17.71
CA VAL A 258 5.73 -4.86 16.43
C VAL A 258 5.61 -3.34 16.35
N ALA A 259 4.45 -2.78 16.66
CA ALA A 259 4.22 -1.34 16.62
C ALA A 259 5.16 -0.59 17.56
N LYS A 260 5.35 -1.09 18.78
CA LYS A 260 6.26 -0.50 19.78
C LYS A 260 7.71 -0.57 19.32
N GLN A 261 8.20 -1.77 19.00
CA GLN A 261 9.58 -2.00 18.56
C GLN A 261 9.93 -1.15 17.33
N THR A 262 9.05 -1.09 16.36
CA THR A 262 9.30 -0.34 15.13
C THR A 262 9.31 1.16 15.38
N SER A 263 8.38 1.68 16.18
CA SER A 263 8.38 3.10 16.56
C SER A 263 9.67 3.49 17.28
N GLU A 264 10.14 2.70 18.23
CA GLU A 264 11.39 2.91 18.95
C GLU A 264 12.60 2.90 18.01
N TYR A 265 12.69 1.90 17.12
CA TYR A 265 13.79 1.77 16.18
C TYR A 265 13.85 2.91 15.15
N LEU A 266 12.72 3.22 14.52
CA LEU A 266 12.69 4.23 13.45
C LEU A 266 12.98 5.64 13.96
N ARG A 267 12.63 5.97 15.19
CA ARG A 267 12.97 7.25 15.81
C ARG A 267 14.48 7.49 16.01
N LEU A 268 15.25 6.40 16.07
CA LEU A 268 16.70 6.49 16.17
C LEU A 268 17.37 6.83 14.83
N ILE A 269 16.64 6.68 13.71
CA ILE A 269 17.20 6.81 12.36
C ILE A 269 16.48 7.86 11.49
N LEU A 270 15.27 8.30 11.86
CA LEU A 270 14.52 9.41 11.23
C LEU A 270 14.86 10.75 11.87
#